data_bff277d50ebca68e4f7e2c45bf6a5828
#
_entry.id   bff277d50ebca68e4f7e2c45bf6a5828
#
_cell.length_a   1.000
_cell.length_b   1.000
_cell.length_c   1.000
_cell.angle_alpha   90.00
_cell.angle_beta   90.00
_cell.angle_gamma   90.00
#
_symmetry.space_group_name_H-M   'P 1'
#
loop_
_entity.id
_entity.type
_entity.pdbx_description
1 polymer ?
#
loop_
_entity_poly.entity_id
_entity_poly.type
_entity_poly.pdbx_seq_one_letter_code
_entity_poly.pdbx_strand_id
1 'polypeptide(L)'
;VRETRQRQAAADSMLEDLTSYYTLWVHQIKTPIAAMDLLLQAGPDRATEMEIELQKIAQYVDMVLQYLRLDSTDKDLVLQRCQLDAVVRQTVRKYAKLFILKKIQLVFQETKWEVLSDEKWLCFLLEQLLSNALKYTPEGGKISIFLEGETNLVIADTGIGIAPEDLPRVFEKGFTGNNGR
;
A
#
# COMPACT_ATOMS: atom_id res chain seq x y z
N VAL A 1 -21.86 -36.17 0.65
CA VAL A 1 -20.50 -36.54 1.12
C VAL A 1 -19.39 -35.84 0.34
N ARG A 2 -19.41 -35.78 -1.01
CA ARG A 2 -18.40 -35.05 -1.81
C ARG A 2 -18.48 -33.53 -1.61
N GLU A 3 -19.68 -32.97 -1.64
CA GLU A 3 -19.92 -31.53 -1.49
C GLU A 3 -19.52 -31.01 -0.11
N THR A 4 -19.79 -31.80 0.94
CA THR A 4 -19.42 -31.48 2.33
C THR A 4 -17.91 -31.43 2.49
N ARG A 5 -17.18 -32.39 1.88
CA ARG A 5 -15.72 -32.42 1.90
C ARG A 5 -15.09 -31.26 1.12
N GLN A 6 -15.68 -30.88 0.00
CA GLN A 6 -15.21 -29.72 -0.77
C GLN A 6 -15.42 -28.42 0.00
N ARG A 7 -16.56 -28.23 0.66
CA ARG A 7 -16.82 -27.04 1.51
C ARG A 7 -15.88 -27.00 2.72
N GLN A 8 -15.60 -28.17 3.34
CA GLN A 8 -14.65 -28.25 4.44
C GLN A 8 -13.23 -27.88 3.99
N ALA A 9 -12.74 -28.46 2.90
CA ALA A 9 -11.42 -28.15 2.35
C ALA A 9 -11.27 -26.67 1.94
N ALA A 10 -12.32 -26.05 1.40
CA ALA A 10 -12.33 -24.63 1.09
C ALA A 10 -12.28 -23.76 2.36
N ALA A 11 -13.01 -24.14 3.41
CA ALA A 11 -12.98 -23.44 4.69
C ALA A 11 -11.63 -23.57 5.40
N ASP A 12 -11.02 -24.76 5.37
CA ASP A 12 -9.71 -25.00 5.96
C ASP A 12 -8.62 -24.19 5.22
N SER A 13 -8.64 -24.18 3.89
CA SER A 13 -7.74 -23.34 3.06
C SER A 13 -7.89 -21.85 3.36
N MET A 14 -9.12 -21.38 3.55
CA MET A 14 -9.39 -19.98 3.88
C MET A 14 -8.85 -19.62 5.27
N LEU A 15 -8.98 -20.52 6.26
CA LEU A 15 -8.43 -20.32 7.60
C LEU A 15 -6.89 -20.30 7.59
N GLU A 16 -6.25 -21.19 6.83
CA GLU A 16 -4.80 -21.19 6.65
C GLU A 16 -4.30 -19.90 6.02
N ASP A 17 -4.99 -19.43 4.99
CA ASP A 17 -4.72 -18.18 4.31
C ASP A 17 -4.84 -16.98 5.25
N LEU A 18 -5.91 -16.90 6.04
CA LEU A 18 -6.12 -15.85 7.03
C LEU A 18 -5.02 -15.87 8.09
N THR A 19 -4.68 -17.04 8.61
CA THR A 19 -3.65 -17.21 9.65
C THR A 19 -2.28 -16.75 9.13
N SER A 20 -1.93 -17.16 7.91
CA SER A 20 -0.69 -16.74 7.25
C SER A 20 -0.63 -15.24 7.05
N TYR A 21 -1.74 -14.64 6.61
CA TYR A 21 -1.87 -13.20 6.43
C TYR A 21 -1.73 -12.43 7.75
N TYR A 22 -2.42 -12.87 8.82
CA TYR A 22 -2.30 -12.23 10.13
C TYR A 22 -0.89 -12.35 10.70
N THR A 23 -0.22 -13.47 10.50
CA THR A 23 1.16 -13.66 10.94
C THR A 23 2.09 -12.64 10.25
N LEU A 24 1.98 -12.51 8.93
CA LEU A 24 2.75 -11.52 8.17
C LEU A 24 2.46 -10.10 8.66
N TRP A 25 1.19 -9.76 8.85
CA TRP A 25 0.76 -8.45 9.31
C TRP A 25 1.30 -8.10 10.71
N VAL A 26 1.25 -9.05 11.65
CA VAL A 26 1.83 -8.86 12.99
C VAL A 26 3.33 -8.56 12.90
N HIS A 27 4.05 -9.25 12.02
CA HIS A 27 5.47 -8.95 11.79
C HIS A 27 5.69 -7.55 11.20
N GLN A 28 4.86 -7.14 10.25
CA GLN A 28 4.98 -5.80 9.63
C GLN A 28 4.69 -4.67 10.63
N ILE A 29 3.79 -4.85 11.58
CA ILE A 29 3.52 -3.88 12.64
C ILE A 29 4.61 -3.84 13.71
N LYS A 30 5.19 -4.99 14.09
CA LYS A 30 6.25 -5.05 15.10
C LYS A 30 7.47 -4.22 14.72
N THR A 31 7.83 -4.17 13.45
CA THR A 31 9.00 -3.44 12.95
C THR A 31 8.92 -1.93 13.25
N PRO A 32 7.88 -1.20 12.83
CA PRO A 32 7.78 0.23 13.14
C PRO A 32 7.59 0.50 14.65
N ILE A 33 6.95 -0.41 15.41
CA ILE A 33 6.86 -0.28 16.87
C ILE A 33 8.27 -0.35 17.49
N ALA A 34 9.09 -1.33 17.10
CA ALA A 34 10.46 -1.42 17.60
C ALA A 34 11.31 -0.21 17.17
N ALA A 35 11.09 0.32 15.98
CA ALA A 35 11.74 1.56 15.53
C ALA A 35 11.33 2.75 16.39
N MET A 36 10.03 2.88 16.76
CA MET A 36 9.56 3.94 17.67
C MET A 36 10.20 3.83 19.06
N ASP A 37 10.33 2.61 19.60
CA ASP A 37 10.99 2.41 20.90
C ASP A 37 12.44 2.87 20.88
N LEU A 38 13.17 2.59 19.81
CA LEU A 38 14.54 3.07 19.62
C LEU A 38 14.63 4.59 19.47
N LEU A 39 13.69 5.20 18.75
CA LEU A 39 13.63 6.65 18.58
C LEU A 39 13.32 7.36 19.89
N LEU A 40 12.42 6.81 20.73
CA LEU A 40 12.14 7.31 22.07
C LEU A 40 13.37 7.30 22.99
N GLN A 41 14.19 6.24 22.88
CA GLN A 41 15.45 6.14 23.65
C GLN A 41 16.54 7.10 23.14
N ALA A 42 16.49 7.47 21.87
CA ALA A 42 17.47 8.36 21.24
C ALA A 42 17.27 9.84 21.56
N GLY A 43 16.16 10.24 22.16
CA GLY A 43 15.88 11.58 22.64
C GLY A 43 14.73 12.32 21.92
N PRO A 44 14.39 13.53 22.38
CA PRO A 44 13.15 14.24 21.99
C PRO A 44 13.16 14.82 20.57
N ASP A 45 14.31 14.99 19.94
CA ASP A 45 14.43 15.63 18.61
C ASP A 45 14.09 14.71 17.43
N ARG A 46 13.36 13.61 17.69
CA ARG A 46 13.00 12.57 16.71
C ARG A 46 11.51 12.51 16.36
N ALA A 47 10.79 13.59 16.64
CA ALA A 47 9.34 13.62 16.44
C ALA A 47 8.90 13.30 15.01
N THR A 48 9.64 13.79 14.01
CA THR A 48 9.33 13.54 12.59
C THR A 48 9.51 12.06 12.22
N GLU A 49 10.60 11.43 12.68
CA GLU A 49 10.84 10.00 12.43
C GLU A 49 9.78 9.14 13.15
N MET A 50 9.40 9.52 14.37
CA MET A 50 8.33 8.83 15.11
C MET A 50 6.97 8.93 14.40
N GLU A 51 6.63 10.11 13.87
CA GLU A 51 5.41 10.29 13.08
C GLU A 51 5.40 9.41 11.82
N ILE A 52 6.55 9.20 11.17
CA ILE A 52 6.68 8.31 10.02
C ILE A 52 6.42 6.86 10.42
N GLU A 53 6.99 6.40 11.52
CA GLU A 53 6.75 5.04 11.99
C GLU A 53 5.28 4.85 12.42
N LEU A 54 4.68 5.84 13.07
CA LEU A 54 3.26 5.85 13.40
C LEU A 54 2.37 5.79 12.14
N GLN A 55 2.75 6.53 11.08
CA GLN A 55 2.03 6.48 9.80
C GLN A 55 2.10 5.08 9.16
N LYS A 56 3.26 4.39 9.24
CA LYS A 56 3.38 3.00 8.77
C LYS A 56 2.45 2.06 9.55
N ILE A 57 2.37 2.20 10.87
CA ILE A 57 1.45 1.41 11.70
C ILE A 57 0.00 1.63 11.25
N ALA A 58 -0.41 2.91 11.10
CA ALA A 58 -1.75 3.24 10.62
C ALA A 58 -2.06 2.61 9.25
N GLN A 59 -1.11 2.64 8.31
CA GLN A 59 -1.26 2.00 7.02
C GLN A 59 -1.47 0.48 7.11
N TYR A 60 -0.69 -0.21 7.97
CA TYR A 60 -0.87 -1.64 8.16
C TYR A 60 -2.23 -1.98 8.77
N VAL A 61 -2.74 -1.14 9.68
CA VAL A 61 -4.10 -1.29 10.24
C VAL A 61 -5.15 -1.10 9.12
N ASP A 62 -5.04 -0.05 8.33
CA ASP A 62 -5.95 0.21 7.21
C ASP A 62 -5.95 -0.94 6.20
N MET A 63 -4.78 -1.49 5.88
CA MET A 63 -4.63 -2.63 4.98
C MET A 63 -5.37 -3.87 5.48
N VAL A 64 -5.28 -4.18 6.78
CA VAL A 64 -6.00 -5.32 7.38
C VAL A 64 -7.50 -5.09 7.37
N LEU A 65 -7.96 -3.89 7.72
CA LEU A 65 -9.38 -3.55 7.69
C LEU A 65 -9.96 -3.64 6.28
N GLN A 66 -9.21 -3.23 5.27
CA GLN A 66 -9.62 -3.37 3.87
C GLN A 66 -9.64 -4.84 3.44
N TYR A 67 -8.64 -5.63 3.84
CA TYR A 67 -8.64 -7.06 3.56
C TYR A 67 -9.86 -7.78 4.15
N LEU A 68 -10.24 -7.46 5.38
CA LEU A 68 -11.46 -7.99 6.00
C LEU A 68 -12.75 -7.58 5.27
N ARG A 69 -12.76 -6.41 4.65
CA ARG A 69 -13.89 -5.94 3.85
C ARG A 69 -14.00 -6.64 2.49
N LEU A 70 -12.88 -7.10 1.91
CA LEU A 70 -12.90 -7.91 0.67
C LEU A 70 -13.69 -9.21 0.85
N ASP A 71 -13.61 -9.81 2.04
CA ASP A 71 -14.33 -11.06 2.36
C ASP A 71 -15.82 -10.82 2.68
N SER A 72 -16.21 -9.63 3.09
CA SER A 72 -17.61 -9.27 3.34
C SER A 72 -18.32 -8.88 2.07
N THR A 73 -18.46 -9.85 1.17
CA THR A 73 -19.13 -9.80 -0.13
C THR A 73 -20.17 -8.68 -0.33
N ASP A 74 -19.93 -7.85 -1.35
CA ASP A 74 -20.92 -7.15 -2.20
C ASP A 74 -21.75 -5.99 -1.64
N LYS A 75 -21.66 -5.58 -0.38
CA LYS A 75 -22.65 -4.62 0.15
C LYS A 75 -22.17 -3.18 0.31
N ASP A 76 -20.86 -2.92 0.23
CA ASP A 76 -20.33 -1.60 0.59
C ASP A 76 -19.64 -0.85 -0.57
N LEU A 77 -19.71 -1.36 -1.80
CA LEU A 77 -19.07 -0.70 -2.94
C LEU A 77 -19.96 0.41 -3.46
N VAL A 78 -19.55 1.66 -3.24
CA VAL A 78 -20.29 2.85 -3.69
C VAL A 78 -19.61 3.40 -4.95
N LEU A 79 -20.11 2.97 -6.11
CA LEU A 79 -19.64 3.50 -7.39
C LEU A 79 -20.16 4.92 -7.60
N GLN A 80 -19.22 5.85 -7.74
CA GLN A 80 -19.49 7.26 -8.03
C GLN A 80 -18.47 7.82 -9.01
N ARG A 81 -18.79 8.97 -9.61
CA ARG A 81 -17.83 9.70 -10.43
C ARG A 81 -16.81 10.39 -9.54
N CYS A 82 -15.56 10.00 -9.70
CA CYS A 82 -14.44 10.52 -8.92
C CYS A 82 -13.50 11.30 -9.82
N GLN A 83 -13.14 12.50 -9.42
CA GLN A 83 -12.08 13.29 -10.09
C GLN A 83 -10.73 12.69 -9.71
N LEU A 84 -10.07 12.01 -10.66
CA LEU A 84 -8.84 11.26 -10.41
C LEU A 84 -7.73 12.14 -9.81
N ASP A 85 -7.59 13.37 -10.30
CA ASP A 85 -6.60 14.32 -9.81
C ASP A 85 -6.82 14.70 -8.34
N ALA A 86 -8.07 14.78 -7.89
CA ALA A 86 -8.40 15.06 -6.49
C ALA A 86 -7.95 13.91 -5.59
N VAL A 87 -8.23 12.66 -6.00
CA VAL A 87 -7.83 11.46 -5.28
C VAL A 87 -6.30 11.33 -5.22
N VAL A 88 -5.61 11.53 -6.34
CA VAL A 88 -4.14 11.53 -6.38
C VAL A 88 -3.56 12.59 -5.45
N ARG A 89 -4.08 13.83 -5.48
CA ARG A 89 -3.61 14.91 -4.59
C ARG A 89 -3.83 14.59 -3.13
N GLN A 90 -4.97 13.99 -2.78
CA GLN A 90 -5.28 13.58 -1.41
C GLN A 90 -4.27 12.52 -0.94
N THR A 91 -4.01 11.50 -1.77
CA THR A 91 -3.03 10.45 -1.48
C THR A 91 -1.63 11.02 -1.32
N VAL A 92 -1.18 11.87 -2.24
CA VAL A 92 0.14 12.51 -2.15
C VAL A 92 0.30 13.34 -0.88
N ARG A 93 -0.72 14.09 -0.47
CA ARG A 93 -0.67 14.89 0.78
C ARG A 93 -0.43 14.03 2.01
N LYS A 94 -0.99 12.83 2.08
CA LYS A 94 -0.78 11.88 3.18
C LYS A 94 0.70 11.52 3.34
N TYR A 95 1.45 11.48 2.23
CA TYR A 95 2.87 11.11 2.19
C TYR A 95 3.83 12.30 2.06
N ALA A 96 3.34 13.54 2.12
CA ALA A 96 4.16 14.74 1.87
C ALA A 96 5.43 14.80 2.73
N LYS A 97 5.34 14.43 4.03
CA LYS A 97 6.49 14.37 4.93
C LYS A 97 7.56 13.40 4.47
N LEU A 98 7.17 12.22 3.96
CA LEU A 98 8.12 11.23 3.43
C LEU A 98 8.82 11.71 2.15
N PHE A 99 8.10 12.38 1.25
CA PHE A 99 8.70 13.01 0.08
C PHE A 99 9.79 14.02 0.48
N ILE A 100 9.49 14.88 1.45
CA ILE A 100 10.42 15.90 1.94
C ILE A 100 11.63 15.25 2.61
N LEU A 101 11.40 14.31 3.54
CA LEU A 101 12.47 13.66 4.29
C LEU A 101 13.44 12.89 3.39
N LYS A 102 12.90 12.14 2.43
CA LYS A 102 13.71 11.38 1.45
C LYS A 102 14.19 12.24 0.26
N LYS A 103 13.84 13.53 0.25
CA LYS A 103 14.16 14.45 -0.88
C LYS A 103 13.71 13.91 -2.24
N ILE A 104 12.62 13.12 -2.27
CA ILE A 104 12.13 12.53 -3.50
C ILE A 104 11.35 13.60 -4.29
N GLN A 105 11.72 13.76 -5.56
CA GLN A 105 11.02 14.65 -6.47
C GLN A 105 9.70 14.03 -6.90
N LEU A 106 8.58 14.72 -6.65
CA LEU A 106 7.28 14.34 -7.19
C LEU A 106 7.02 15.13 -8.49
N VAL A 107 6.70 14.40 -9.56
CA VAL A 107 6.22 14.97 -10.82
C VAL A 107 4.80 14.48 -11.05
N PHE A 108 3.82 15.36 -10.86
CA PHE A 108 2.41 15.02 -11.10
C PHE A 108 1.90 15.81 -12.32
N GLN A 109 1.50 15.06 -13.34
CA GLN A 109 0.85 15.61 -14.52
C GLN A 109 -0.66 15.46 -14.36
N GLU A 110 -1.37 16.59 -14.30
CA GLU A 110 -2.83 16.58 -14.17
C GLU A 110 -3.49 15.85 -15.35
N THR A 111 -4.41 14.97 -15.02
CA THR A 111 -5.09 14.12 -15.98
C THR A 111 -6.41 14.72 -16.46
N LYS A 112 -7.05 15.53 -15.57
CA LYS A 112 -8.44 16.02 -15.72
C LYS A 112 -9.45 14.91 -15.95
N TRP A 113 -9.14 13.73 -15.48
CA TRP A 113 -9.91 12.52 -15.75
C TRP A 113 -10.94 12.27 -14.67
N GLU A 114 -12.14 11.86 -15.11
CA GLU A 114 -13.21 11.42 -14.24
C GLU A 114 -13.40 9.91 -14.43
N VAL A 115 -13.34 9.17 -13.34
CA VAL A 115 -13.48 7.73 -13.33
C VAL A 115 -14.70 7.30 -12.53
N LEU A 116 -15.40 6.27 -12.99
CA LEU A 116 -16.47 5.63 -12.22
C LEU A 116 -15.84 4.58 -11.30
N SER A 117 -15.76 4.88 -10.01
CA SER A 117 -15.10 4.00 -9.03
C SER A 117 -15.66 4.28 -7.63
N ASP A 118 -15.27 3.42 -6.68
CA ASP A 118 -15.38 3.74 -5.26
C ASP A 118 -14.14 4.55 -4.85
N GLU A 119 -14.37 5.77 -4.38
CA GLU A 119 -13.29 6.70 -4.02
C GLU A 119 -12.39 6.15 -2.91
N LYS A 120 -12.97 5.44 -1.92
CA LYS A 120 -12.19 4.86 -0.81
C LYS A 120 -11.27 3.75 -1.30
N TRP A 121 -11.77 2.88 -2.18
CA TRP A 121 -10.98 1.81 -2.80
C TRP A 121 -9.91 2.36 -3.72
N LEU A 122 -10.25 3.41 -4.49
CA LEU A 122 -9.28 4.07 -5.37
C LEU A 122 -8.17 4.75 -4.55
N CYS A 123 -8.52 5.46 -3.48
CA CYS A 123 -7.54 6.02 -2.54
C CYS A 123 -6.63 4.92 -1.97
N PHE A 124 -7.21 3.83 -1.49
CA PHE A 124 -6.46 2.72 -0.91
C PHE A 124 -5.45 2.13 -1.91
N LEU A 125 -5.89 1.87 -3.15
CA LEU A 125 -5.02 1.36 -4.21
C LEU A 125 -3.84 2.31 -4.47
N LEU A 126 -4.13 3.60 -4.63
CA LEU A 126 -3.11 4.61 -4.87
C LEU A 126 -2.15 4.77 -3.69
N GLU A 127 -2.66 4.67 -2.46
CA GLU A 127 -1.83 4.67 -1.24
C GLU A 127 -0.85 3.49 -1.22
N GLN A 128 -1.29 2.28 -1.58
CA GLN A 128 -0.43 1.11 -1.64
C GLN A 128 0.67 1.27 -2.70
N LEU A 129 0.30 1.71 -3.89
CA LEU A 129 1.27 1.93 -4.97
C LEU A 129 2.28 3.04 -4.62
N LEU A 130 1.80 4.15 -4.07
CA LEU A 130 2.66 5.27 -3.68
C LEU A 130 3.58 4.92 -2.50
N SER A 131 3.07 4.17 -1.52
CA SER A 131 3.86 3.64 -0.42
C SER A 131 5.00 2.74 -0.89
N ASN A 132 4.71 1.84 -1.85
CA ASN A 132 5.72 0.99 -2.46
C ASN A 132 6.76 1.84 -3.22
N ALA A 133 6.33 2.77 -4.05
CA ALA A 133 7.24 3.68 -4.75
C ALA A 133 8.15 4.43 -3.79
N LEU A 134 7.60 4.99 -2.70
CA LEU A 134 8.38 5.70 -1.66
C LEU A 134 9.34 4.77 -0.90
N LYS A 135 8.92 3.53 -0.63
CA LYS A 135 9.75 2.53 0.07
C LYS A 135 11.00 2.19 -0.74
N TYR A 136 10.83 1.94 -2.03
CA TYR A 136 11.88 1.41 -2.89
C TYR A 136 12.68 2.47 -3.66
N THR A 137 12.22 3.72 -3.67
CA THR A 137 12.98 4.85 -4.23
C THR A 137 14.00 5.34 -3.21
N PRO A 138 15.31 5.44 -3.59
CA PRO A 138 16.33 5.99 -2.74
C PRO A 138 16.15 7.50 -2.52
N GLU A 139 16.86 8.05 -1.53
CA GLU A 139 16.91 9.49 -1.29
C GLU A 139 17.37 10.25 -2.55
N GLY A 140 16.68 11.35 -2.86
CA GLY A 140 16.94 12.15 -4.05
C GLY A 140 16.37 11.58 -5.35
N GLY A 141 15.68 10.44 -5.30
CA GLY A 141 15.03 9.86 -6.48
C GLY A 141 13.80 10.63 -6.93
N LYS A 142 13.06 10.06 -7.89
CA LYS A 142 11.88 10.69 -8.50
C LYS A 142 10.71 9.71 -8.56
N ILE A 143 9.50 10.22 -8.27
CA ILE A 143 8.24 9.52 -8.52
C ILE A 143 7.40 10.40 -9.46
N SER A 144 6.91 9.80 -10.55
CA SER A 144 6.10 10.47 -11.58
C SER A 144 4.72 9.85 -11.64
N ILE A 145 3.68 10.66 -11.67
CA ILE A 145 2.28 10.23 -11.81
C ILE A 145 1.70 10.93 -13.04
N PHE A 146 1.25 10.16 -14.01
CA PHE A 146 0.76 10.66 -15.28
C PHE A 146 -0.19 9.66 -15.97
N LEU A 147 -0.90 10.10 -17.00
CA LEU A 147 -1.64 9.21 -17.90
C LEU A 147 -0.76 8.77 -19.07
N GLU A 148 -0.76 7.46 -19.33
CA GLU A 148 -0.21 6.88 -20.53
C GLU A 148 -1.38 6.42 -21.43
N GLY A 149 -1.45 6.99 -22.64
CA GLY A 149 -2.62 6.79 -23.48
C GLY A 149 -3.88 7.45 -22.91
N GLU A 150 -5.04 6.82 -23.14
CA GLU A 150 -6.33 7.37 -22.76
C GLU A 150 -6.88 6.78 -21.43
N THR A 151 -6.31 5.66 -20.94
CA THR A 151 -6.93 4.87 -19.87
C THR A 151 -5.98 4.40 -18.77
N ASN A 152 -4.68 4.61 -18.91
CA ASN A 152 -3.70 4.06 -17.98
C ASN A 152 -3.12 5.14 -17.07
N LEU A 153 -3.48 5.10 -15.79
CA LEU A 153 -2.76 5.89 -14.79
C LEU A 153 -1.46 5.17 -14.44
N VAL A 154 -0.35 5.85 -14.61
CA VAL A 154 1.00 5.34 -14.35
C VAL A 154 1.57 6.02 -13.12
N ILE A 155 2.11 5.22 -12.20
CA ILE A 155 2.99 5.66 -11.12
C ILE A 155 4.36 5.04 -11.40
N ALA A 156 5.29 5.87 -11.83
CA ALA A 156 6.65 5.46 -12.16
C ALA A 156 7.64 5.99 -11.11
N ASP A 157 8.51 5.13 -10.62
CA ASP A 157 9.57 5.47 -9.69
C ASP A 157 10.96 5.21 -10.28
N THR A 158 11.97 5.83 -9.70
CA THR A 158 13.38 5.60 -10.03
C THR A 158 14.05 4.72 -8.98
N GLY A 159 13.31 3.80 -8.42
CA GLY A 159 13.77 2.87 -7.39
C GLY A 159 14.62 1.73 -7.92
N ILE A 160 14.83 0.75 -7.04
CA ILE A 160 15.66 -0.43 -7.34
C ILE A 160 15.04 -1.37 -8.37
N GLY A 161 13.76 -1.14 -8.75
CA GLY A 161 13.02 -2.02 -9.63
C GLY A 161 12.64 -3.36 -9.01
N ILE A 162 12.06 -4.23 -9.83
CA ILE A 162 11.66 -5.59 -9.47
C ILE A 162 12.47 -6.56 -10.33
N ALA A 163 13.09 -7.56 -9.71
CA ALA A 163 13.84 -8.57 -10.44
C ALA A 163 12.91 -9.32 -11.44
N PRO A 164 13.37 -9.62 -12.66
CA PRO A 164 12.53 -10.28 -13.66
C PRO A 164 11.89 -11.60 -13.18
N GLU A 165 12.59 -12.34 -12.33
CA GLU A 165 12.09 -13.57 -11.71
C GLU A 165 10.97 -13.34 -10.70
N ASP A 166 10.90 -12.15 -10.08
CA ASP A 166 9.89 -11.78 -9.09
C ASP A 166 8.62 -11.19 -9.75
N LEU A 167 8.73 -10.63 -10.97
CA LEU A 167 7.61 -9.98 -11.67
C LEU A 167 6.34 -10.84 -11.77
N PRO A 168 6.39 -12.14 -12.11
CA PRO A 168 5.19 -12.97 -12.18
C PRO A 168 4.49 -13.15 -10.83
N ARG A 169 5.21 -12.90 -9.74
CA ARG A 169 4.80 -13.19 -8.36
C ARG A 169 4.40 -11.96 -7.55
N VAL A 170 4.55 -10.75 -8.09
CA VAL A 170 4.27 -9.50 -7.35
C VAL A 170 2.83 -9.37 -6.86
N PHE A 171 1.90 -10.09 -7.48
CA PHE A 171 0.49 -10.16 -7.08
C PHE A 171 0.15 -11.38 -6.22
N GLU A 172 1.13 -12.25 -5.93
CA GLU A 172 0.91 -13.37 -5.01
C GLU A 172 0.77 -12.82 -3.59
N LYS A 173 -0.21 -13.36 -2.87
CA LYS A 173 -0.49 -12.98 -1.48
C LYS A 173 0.71 -13.27 -0.58
N GLY A 174 1.17 -12.25 0.15
CA GLY A 174 2.30 -12.39 1.09
C GLY A 174 3.68 -12.47 0.43
N PHE A 175 3.76 -12.33 -0.90
CA PHE A 175 5.05 -12.32 -1.57
C PHE A 175 5.84 -11.05 -1.22
N THR A 176 7.04 -11.23 -0.72
CA THR A 176 8.04 -10.18 -0.55
C THR A 176 9.29 -10.64 -1.29
N GLY A 177 9.65 -9.94 -2.37
CA GLY A 177 10.88 -10.23 -3.10
C GLY A 177 12.14 -10.14 -2.23
N ASN A 178 13.28 -10.54 -2.76
CA ASN A 178 14.57 -10.55 -2.06
C ASN A 178 14.95 -9.20 -1.43
N ASN A 179 14.41 -8.10 -1.91
CA ASN A 179 14.63 -6.73 -1.43
C ASN A 179 13.61 -6.26 -0.38
N GLY A 180 12.70 -7.11 0.03
CA GLY A 180 11.64 -6.81 1.02
C GLY A 180 11.92 -7.28 2.44
N ARG A 181 13.11 -7.84 2.68
CA ARG A 181 13.59 -8.29 4.01
C ARG A 181 14.40 -7.22 4.69
#